data_c8fc38ae7074d0410ec83edb3ec849b5
#
_entry.id   c8fc38ae7074d0410ec83edb3ec849b5
#
_cell.length_a   1.000
_cell.length_b   1.000
_cell.length_c   1.000
_cell.angle_alpha   90.00
_cell.angle_beta   90.00
_cell.angle_gamma   90.00
#
_symmetry.space_group_name_H-M   'P 1'
#
loop_
_entity.id
_entity.type
_entity.pdbx_description
1 polymer ?
#
loop_
_entity_poly.entity_id
_entity_poly.type
_entity_poly.pdbx_seq_one_letter_code
_entity_poly.pdbx_strand_id
1 'polypeptide(L)'
;KYQYYNSKNRLPETYTYRSTGQWDPRPNQQVTIDNFKNAVDNGRKNLLMYAVMRFGKSFTSLCCAKEIGAKLVLVVSAKADVREEWKRTIQQADNFIRDYVFISVEDLSRDENIVKNTLDETKGVVIFLTLQDLQGENIKDKHREIFGNTIDLLIIDETHYGARAEKYGQVLKDIIIQKI
;
A
#
# COMPACT_ATOMS: atom_id res chain seq x y z
N LYS A 1 10.30 -19.07 -19.06
CA LYS A 1 9.90 -17.91 -19.92
C LYS A 1 10.45 -18.05 -21.34
N TYR A 2 11.73 -18.35 -21.52
CA TYR A 2 12.36 -18.43 -22.85
C TYR A 2 11.80 -19.59 -23.70
N GLN A 3 11.58 -20.75 -23.12
CA GLN A 3 10.97 -21.90 -23.79
C GLN A 3 9.53 -21.65 -24.23
N TYR A 4 8.78 -20.84 -23.47
CA TYR A 4 7.41 -20.48 -23.80
C TYR A 4 7.32 -19.59 -25.05
N TYR A 5 8.20 -18.62 -25.19
CA TYR A 5 8.26 -17.74 -26.37
C TYR A 5 8.70 -18.48 -27.65
N ASN A 6 9.54 -19.51 -27.52
CA ASN A 6 10.00 -20.31 -28.67
C ASN A 6 9.02 -21.40 -29.11
N SER A 7 8.02 -21.74 -28.32
CA SER A 7 7.08 -22.83 -28.61
C SER A 7 5.95 -22.45 -29.56
N LYS A 8 5.92 -21.22 -30.11
CA LYS A 8 4.83 -20.68 -30.95
C LYS A 8 3.43 -20.73 -30.30
N ASN A 9 3.34 -21.04 -29.02
CA ASN A 9 2.09 -21.03 -28.29
C ASN A 9 1.66 -19.60 -28.01
N ARG A 10 0.37 -19.31 -28.17
CA ARG A 10 -0.21 -18.03 -27.79
C ARG A 10 -0.08 -17.88 -26.28
N LEU A 11 0.17 -16.65 -25.82
CA LEU A 11 0.09 -16.34 -24.39
C LEU A 11 -1.32 -16.69 -23.91
N PRO A 12 -1.48 -17.28 -22.72
CA PRO A 12 -2.80 -17.51 -22.16
C PRO A 12 -3.51 -16.18 -21.99
N GLU A 13 -4.81 -16.16 -22.24
CA GLU A 13 -5.65 -14.97 -22.08
C GLU A 13 -5.68 -14.49 -20.63
N THR A 14 -5.47 -15.41 -19.71
CA THR A 14 -5.41 -15.13 -18.26
C THR A 14 -4.13 -15.68 -17.67
N TYR A 15 -3.47 -14.89 -16.83
CA TYR A 15 -2.32 -15.31 -16.05
C TYR A 15 -2.70 -15.36 -14.58
N THR A 16 -2.75 -16.56 -14.02
CA THR A 16 -2.99 -16.73 -12.59
C THR A 16 -1.67 -16.61 -11.85
N TYR A 17 -1.55 -15.55 -11.05
CA TYR A 17 -0.43 -15.43 -10.11
C TYR A 17 -0.59 -16.50 -9.02
N ARG A 18 0.43 -17.35 -8.88
CA ARG A 18 0.50 -18.24 -7.73
C ARG A 18 1.26 -17.54 -6.62
N SER A 19 0.75 -17.66 -5.41
CA SER A 19 1.49 -17.27 -4.21
C SER A 19 2.86 -17.96 -4.20
N THR A 20 3.88 -17.24 -3.78
CA THR A 20 5.24 -17.78 -3.63
C THR A 20 5.46 -18.41 -2.26
N GLY A 21 4.41 -18.53 -1.44
CA GLY A 21 4.42 -19.07 -0.08
C GLY A 21 4.43 -17.99 0.98
N GLN A 22 4.48 -18.41 2.22
CA GLN A 22 4.61 -17.50 3.36
C GLN A 22 6.03 -16.93 3.39
N TRP A 23 6.13 -15.62 3.58
CA TRP A 23 7.40 -14.95 3.74
C TRP A 23 7.67 -14.68 5.21
N ASP A 24 8.79 -15.18 5.71
CA ASP A 24 9.19 -14.96 7.08
C ASP A 24 9.96 -13.63 7.22
N PRO A 25 9.58 -12.77 8.17
CA PRO A 25 10.36 -11.57 8.45
C PRO A 25 11.78 -11.91 8.87
N ARG A 26 12.76 -11.25 8.29
CA ARG A 26 14.13 -11.33 8.77
C ARG A 26 14.21 -10.74 10.20
N PRO A 27 15.22 -11.11 11.00
CA PRO A 27 15.31 -10.64 12.40
C PRO A 27 15.20 -9.11 12.56
N ASN A 28 15.84 -8.35 11.69
CA ASN A 28 15.77 -6.89 11.71
C ASN A 28 14.39 -6.34 11.30
N GLN A 29 13.66 -7.03 10.42
CA GLN A 29 12.28 -6.69 10.07
C GLN A 29 11.35 -7.00 11.24
N GLN A 30 11.52 -8.16 11.90
CA GLN A 30 10.72 -8.53 13.07
C GLN A 30 10.88 -7.50 14.18
N VAL A 31 12.12 -7.10 14.52
CA VAL A 31 12.37 -6.03 15.50
C VAL A 31 11.65 -4.73 15.12
N THR A 32 11.60 -4.39 13.84
CA THR A 32 10.90 -3.19 13.37
C THR A 32 9.38 -3.31 13.56
N ILE A 33 8.81 -4.48 13.26
CA ILE A 33 7.38 -4.79 13.46
C ILE A 33 7.02 -4.70 14.93
N ASP A 34 7.81 -5.32 15.80
CA ASP A 34 7.59 -5.32 17.25
C ASP A 34 7.67 -3.90 17.83
N ASN A 35 8.65 -3.11 17.42
CA ASN A 35 8.80 -1.71 17.83
C ASN A 35 7.63 -0.86 17.33
N PHE A 36 7.15 -1.09 16.11
CA PHE A 36 5.98 -0.41 15.57
C PHE A 36 4.75 -0.72 16.42
N LYS A 37 4.47 -2.00 16.68
CA LYS A 37 3.34 -2.43 17.48
C LYS A 37 3.38 -1.81 18.88
N ASN A 38 4.52 -1.91 19.55
CA ASN A 38 4.71 -1.33 20.89
C ASN A 38 4.47 0.18 20.89
N ALA A 39 4.92 0.90 19.87
CA ALA A 39 4.72 2.33 19.76
C ALA A 39 3.25 2.70 19.59
N VAL A 40 2.50 1.95 18.76
CA VAL A 40 1.07 2.14 18.57
C VAL A 40 0.30 1.82 19.84
N ASP A 41 0.61 0.71 20.52
CA ASP A 41 0.00 0.30 21.80
C ASP A 41 0.23 1.37 22.90
N ASN A 42 1.34 2.11 22.82
CA ASN A 42 1.64 3.26 23.68
C ASN A 42 1.03 4.60 23.17
N GLY A 43 0.10 4.56 22.22
CA GLY A 43 -0.65 5.71 21.73
C GLY A 43 0.11 6.62 20.77
N ARG A 44 1.25 6.17 20.22
CA ARG A 44 1.97 6.95 19.20
C ARG A 44 1.28 6.81 17.85
N LYS A 45 0.99 7.94 17.20
CA LYS A 45 0.32 8.01 15.89
C LYS A 45 1.28 8.26 14.74
N ASN A 46 2.44 8.83 14.98
CA ASN A 46 3.42 9.16 13.95
C ASN A 46 4.73 8.42 14.23
N LEU A 47 5.14 7.61 13.26
CA LEU A 47 6.32 6.75 13.37
C LEU A 47 7.20 6.94 12.13
N LEU A 48 8.51 6.94 12.32
CA LEU A 48 9.49 6.99 11.24
C LEU A 48 10.22 5.64 11.14
N MET A 49 10.08 4.97 10.00
CA MET A 49 10.88 3.80 9.68
C MET A 49 12.12 4.23 8.89
N TYR A 50 13.28 4.18 9.54
CA TYR A 50 14.56 4.37 8.85
C TYR A 50 15.07 3.04 8.33
N ALA A 51 15.00 2.84 7.03
CA ALA A 51 15.33 1.57 6.39
C ALA A 51 16.31 1.78 5.23
N VAL A 52 17.37 0.98 5.22
CA VAL A 52 18.36 0.95 4.14
C VAL A 52 17.78 0.32 2.87
N MET A 53 18.47 0.49 1.75
CA MET A 53 18.12 -0.20 0.49
C MET A 53 18.05 -1.72 0.70
N ARG A 54 17.09 -2.37 0.02
CA ARG A 54 16.85 -3.83 0.11
C ARG A 54 16.42 -4.33 1.50
N PHE A 55 16.01 -3.44 2.38
CA PHE A 55 15.43 -3.82 3.67
C PHE A 55 14.13 -4.62 3.50
N GLY A 56 13.37 -4.38 2.43
CA GLY A 56 12.03 -4.95 2.22
C GLY A 56 10.95 -4.10 2.89
N LYS A 57 11.00 -2.79 2.68
CA LYS A 57 10.09 -1.80 3.29
C LYS A 57 8.61 -2.14 3.08
N SER A 58 8.21 -2.45 1.84
CA SER A 58 6.82 -2.78 1.50
C SER A 58 6.31 -3.98 2.29
N PHE A 59 7.09 -5.06 2.35
CA PHE A 59 6.73 -6.24 3.14
C PHE A 59 6.63 -5.93 4.63
N THR A 60 7.65 -5.27 5.20
CA THR A 60 7.67 -4.92 6.63
C THR A 60 6.51 -3.99 7.01
N SER A 61 6.22 -3.00 6.17
CA SER A 61 5.10 -2.07 6.40
C SER A 61 3.74 -2.77 6.34
N LEU A 62 3.56 -3.74 5.44
CA LEU A 62 2.33 -4.54 5.40
C LEU A 62 2.21 -5.48 6.60
N CYS A 63 3.32 -6.03 7.11
CA CYS A 63 3.31 -6.75 8.38
C CYS A 63 2.87 -5.83 9.53
N CYS A 64 3.40 -4.59 9.59
CA CYS A 64 2.96 -3.60 10.57
C CYS A 64 1.45 -3.30 10.45
N ALA A 65 0.93 -3.13 9.22
CA ALA A 65 -0.49 -2.93 9.00
C ALA A 65 -1.34 -4.09 9.54
N LYS A 66 -0.90 -5.32 9.30
CA LYS A 66 -1.57 -6.53 9.77
C LYS A 66 -1.55 -6.63 11.29
N GLU A 67 -0.44 -6.32 11.94
CA GLU A 67 -0.28 -6.35 13.40
C GLU A 67 -1.25 -5.43 14.15
N ILE A 68 -1.58 -4.28 13.57
CA ILE A 68 -2.56 -3.35 14.14
C ILE A 68 -3.99 -3.59 13.65
N GLY A 69 -4.21 -4.60 12.81
CA GLY A 69 -5.52 -4.91 12.25
C GLY A 69 -6.06 -3.84 11.28
N ALA A 70 -5.17 -3.06 10.64
CA ALA A 70 -5.57 -2.02 9.70
C ALA A 70 -6.38 -2.61 8.54
N LYS A 71 -7.54 -2.04 8.27
CA LYS A 71 -8.42 -2.45 7.16
C LYS A 71 -8.24 -1.58 5.93
N LEU A 72 -8.09 -0.28 6.09
CA LEU A 72 -7.82 0.65 4.99
C LEU A 72 -6.42 1.23 5.14
N VAL A 73 -5.53 0.78 4.27
CA VAL A 73 -4.14 1.23 4.22
C VAL A 73 -3.93 2.10 2.98
N LEU A 74 -3.51 3.32 3.17
CA LEU A 74 -3.16 4.24 2.08
C LEU A 74 -1.63 4.37 2.00
N VAL A 75 -1.07 4.02 0.85
CA VAL A 75 0.35 4.20 0.53
C VAL A 75 0.50 5.38 -0.41
N VAL A 76 1.31 6.35 -0.04
CA VAL A 76 1.63 7.52 -0.86
C VAL A 76 3.12 7.56 -1.16
N SER A 77 3.47 7.63 -2.43
CA SER A 77 4.88 7.72 -2.88
C SER A 77 5.09 8.84 -3.90
N ALA A 78 6.31 9.38 -3.93
CA ALA A 78 6.73 10.30 -4.98
C ALA A 78 6.94 9.60 -6.33
N LYS A 79 7.13 8.27 -6.31
CA LYS A 79 7.49 7.47 -7.48
C LYS A 79 6.38 6.48 -7.81
N ALA A 80 5.97 6.46 -9.08
CA ALA A 80 4.99 5.50 -9.56
C ALA A 80 5.57 4.09 -9.76
N ASP A 81 6.88 3.97 -10.02
CA ASP A 81 7.56 2.72 -10.32
C ASP A 81 7.56 1.71 -9.15
N VAL A 82 7.47 2.20 -7.91
CA VAL A 82 7.38 1.33 -6.73
C VAL A 82 5.99 0.69 -6.53
N ARG A 83 4.97 1.14 -7.27
CA ARG A 83 3.60 0.59 -7.22
C ARG A 83 3.58 -0.92 -7.43
N GLU A 84 4.31 -1.40 -8.43
CA GLU A 84 4.35 -2.83 -8.76
C GLU A 84 5.01 -3.68 -7.67
N GLU A 85 5.91 -3.11 -6.88
CA GLU A 85 6.50 -3.79 -5.73
C GLU A 85 5.45 -4.01 -4.63
N TRP A 86 4.67 -2.98 -4.31
CA TRP A 86 3.57 -3.07 -3.33
C TRP A 86 2.51 -4.08 -3.77
N LYS A 87 2.05 -3.98 -5.03
CA LYS A 87 1.09 -4.90 -5.61
C LYS A 87 1.58 -6.35 -5.56
N ARG A 88 2.82 -6.58 -5.99
CA ARG A 88 3.44 -7.92 -6.00
C ARG A 88 3.55 -8.49 -4.60
N THR A 89 3.94 -7.68 -3.62
CA THR A 89 4.07 -8.13 -2.22
C THR A 89 2.73 -8.65 -1.69
N ILE A 90 1.62 -7.95 -1.98
CA ILE A 90 0.28 -8.38 -1.55
C ILE A 90 -0.16 -9.65 -2.29
N GLN A 91 0.12 -9.74 -3.58
CA GLN A 91 -0.37 -10.83 -4.41
C GLN A 91 0.46 -12.13 -4.33
N GLN A 92 1.71 -12.05 -3.89
CA GLN A 92 2.64 -13.19 -3.87
C GLN A 92 2.92 -13.73 -2.47
N ALA A 93 2.78 -12.93 -1.43
CA ALA A 93 2.98 -13.41 -0.08
C ALA A 93 1.67 -13.95 0.51
N ASP A 94 1.69 -15.21 0.95
CA ASP A 94 0.55 -15.85 1.64
C ASP A 94 0.13 -15.10 2.91
N ASN A 95 1.06 -14.31 3.45
CA ASN A 95 0.82 -13.40 4.56
C ASN A 95 -0.33 -12.42 4.33
N PHE A 96 -0.54 -12.03 3.06
CA PHE A 96 -1.43 -10.90 2.72
C PHE A 96 -2.53 -11.26 1.71
N ILE A 97 -2.30 -12.22 0.81
CA ILE A 97 -3.19 -12.50 -0.32
C ILE A 97 -4.63 -12.85 0.08
N ARG A 98 -4.82 -13.37 1.29
CA ARG A 98 -6.15 -13.73 1.82
C ARG A 98 -6.80 -12.57 2.56
N ASP A 99 -5.98 -11.69 3.14
CA ASP A 99 -6.43 -10.66 4.08
C ASP A 99 -6.55 -9.28 3.43
N TYR A 100 -5.80 -9.03 2.35
CA TYR A 100 -5.76 -7.74 1.68
C TYR A 100 -5.99 -7.83 0.19
N VAL A 101 -6.63 -6.79 -0.35
CA VAL A 101 -6.77 -6.53 -1.78
C VAL A 101 -6.02 -5.26 -2.14
N PHE A 102 -5.21 -5.33 -3.20
CA PHE A 102 -4.59 -4.14 -3.77
C PHE A 102 -5.55 -3.48 -4.76
N ILE A 103 -5.86 -2.21 -4.54
CA ILE A 103 -6.72 -1.40 -5.42
C ILE A 103 -5.86 -0.33 -6.08
N SER A 104 -5.87 -0.29 -7.40
CA SER A 104 -5.17 0.72 -8.20
C SER A 104 -6.06 1.95 -8.46
N VAL A 105 -5.43 3.04 -8.93
CA VAL A 105 -6.16 4.24 -9.36
C VAL A 105 -7.11 3.93 -10.51
N GLU A 106 -6.72 3.01 -11.38
CA GLU A 106 -7.53 2.54 -12.49
C GLU A 106 -8.78 1.79 -12.01
N ASP A 107 -8.65 0.97 -10.96
CA ASP A 107 -9.78 0.25 -10.35
C ASP A 107 -10.76 1.22 -9.69
N LEU A 108 -10.26 2.22 -8.95
CA LEU A 108 -11.07 3.30 -8.38
C LEU A 108 -11.85 4.10 -9.42
N SER A 109 -11.29 4.23 -10.62
CA SER A 109 -11.94 4.97 -11.71
C SER A 109 -13.03 4.16 -12.40
N ARG A 110 -13.01 2.83 -12.27
CA ARG A 110 -13.99 1.91 -12.89
C ARG A 110 -15.19 1.62 -12.01
N ASP A 111 -14.99 1.57 -10.71
CA ASP A 111 -16.03 1.25 -9.73
C ASP A 111 -15.94 2.22 -8.55
N GLU A 112 -16.95 3.07 -8.41
CA GLU A 112 -17.02 4.09 -7.35
C GLU A 112 -17.21 3.50 -5.95
N ASN A 113 -17.56 2.23 -5.82
CA ASN A 113 -17.82 1.55 -4.55
C ASN A 113 -16.85 0.41 -4.26
N ILE A 114 -15.76 0.29 -5.02
CA ILE A 114 -14.84 -0.86 -4.92
C ILE A 114 -14.21 -0.98 -3.52
N VAL A 115 -13.86 0.13 -2.89
CA VAL A 115 -13.27 0.14 -1.55
C VAL A 115 -14.28 -0.33 -0.52
N LYS A 116 -15.49 0.25 -0.54
CA LYS A 116 -16.58 -0.11 0.36
C LYS A 116 -16.97 -1.57 0.22
N ASN A 117 -17.19 -2.02 -1.01
CA ASN A 117 -17.57 -3.40 -1.28
C ASN A 117 -16.51 -4.39 -0.79
N THR A 118 -15.22 -4.08 -1.00
CA THR A 118 -14.12 -4.92 -0.54
C THR A 118 -14.02 -4.96 1.00
N LEU A 119 -14.22 -3.82 1.66
CA LEU A 119 -14.24 -3.76 3.13
C LEU A 119 -15.44 -4.50 3.73
N ASP A 120 -16.60 -4.43 3.08
CA ASP A 120 -17.81 -5.15 3.49
C ASP A 120 -17.64 -6.67 3.35
N GLU A 121 -16.79 -7.15 2.43
CA GLU A 121 -16.36 -8.56 2.31
C GLU A 121 -15.34 -8.98 3.40
N THR A 122 -15.11 -8.16 4.40
CA THR A 122 -14.16 -8.39 5.52
C THR A 122 -12.68 -8.42 5.15
N LYS A 123 -12.33 -8.08 3.92
CA LYS A 123 -10.93 -7.95 3.49
C LYS A 123 -10.40 -6.56 3.76
N GLY A 124 -9.11 -6.47 4.04
CA GLY A 124 -8.42 -5.20 4.08
C GLY A 124 -8.13 -4.69 2.65
N VAL A 125 -8.02 -3.40 2.52
CA VAL A 125 -7.73 -2.70 1.26
C VAL A 125 -6.41 -1.96 1.38
N VAL A 126 -5.54 -2.13 0.39
CA VAL A 126 -4.31 -1.34 0.24
C VAL A 126 -4.41 -0.53 -1.05
N ILE A 127 -4.41 0.78 -0.92
CA ILE A 127 -4.46 1.72 -2.04
C ILE A 127 -3.11 2.38 -2.19
N PHE A 128 -2.60 2.44 -3.42
CA PHE A 128 -1.37 3.14 -3.74
C PHE A 128 -1.67 4.37 -4.59
N LEU A 129 -1.28 5.54 -4.08
CA LEU A 129 -1.36 6.80 -4.79
C LEU A 129 0.03 7.41 -4.95
N THR A 130 0.24 8.08 -6.07
CA THR A 130 1.37 8.97 -6.21
C THR A 130 1.02 10.37 -5.71
N LEU A 131 2.03 11.19 -5.46
CA LEU A 131 1.81 12.61 -5.17
C LEU A 131 1.07 13.33 -6.30
N GLN A 132 1.31 12.91 -7.54
CA GLN A 132 0.63 13.49 -8.69
C GLN A 132 -0.88 13.17 -8.66
N ASP A 133 -1.24 11.96 -8.21
CA ASP A 133 -2.64 11.58 -8.03
C ASP A 133 -3.33 12.43 -6.95
N LEU A 134 -2.55 12.99 -6.02
CA LEU A 134 -3.04 13.86 -4.94
C LEU A 134 -2.98 15.36 -5.27
N GLN A 135 -2.44 15.75 -6.43
CA GLN A 135 -2.33 17.14 -6.89
C GLN A 135 -3.36 17.41 -7.98
N GLY A 136 -4.25 18.37 -7.78
CA GLY A 136 -5.22 18.84 -8.78
C GLY A 136 -6.63 19.03 -8.23
N GLU A 137 -7.41 19.85 -8.88
CA GLU A 137 -8.80 20.14 -8.46
C GLU A 137 -9.74 18.92 -8.60
N ASN A 138 -9.40 17.98 -9.47
CA ASN A 138 -10.20 16.77 -9.74
C ASN A 138 -9.94 15.61 -8.75
N ILE A 139 -9.07 15.77 -7.77
CA ILE A 139 -8.75 14.73 -6.78
C ILE A 139 -9.98 14.36 -5.96
N LYS A 140 -10.75 15.36 -5.55
CA LYS A 140 -11.89 15.19 -4.65
C LYS A 140 -12.95 14.25 -5.23
N ASP A 141 -13.13 14.24 -6.53
CA ASP A 141 -14.16 13.41 -7.18
C ASP A 141 -13.66 11.99 -7.45
N LYS A 142 -12.44 11.83 -7.97
CA LYS A 142 -11.87 10.51 -8.28
C LYS A 142 -11.52 9.67 -7.05
N HIS A 143 -11.23 10.31 -5.93
CA HIS A 143 -10.79 9.65 -4.70
C HIS A 143 -11.76 9.86 -3.55
N ARG A 144 -12.98 10.35 -3.83
CA ARG A 144 -14.01 10.63 -2.82
C ARG A 144 -14.27 9.42 -1.93
N GLU A 145 -14.27 8.24 -2.50
CA GLU A 145 -14.48 7.00 -1.77
C GLU A 145 -13.38 6.72 -0.75
N ILE A 146 -12.11 6.95 -1.10
CA ILE A 146 -10.99 6.78 -0.16
C ILE A 146 -11.17 7.71 1.04
N PHE A 147 -11.42 8.98 0.76
CA PHE A 147 -11.57 10.01 1.79
C PHE A 147 -12.95 10.01 2.46
N GLY A 148 -13.89 9.22 1.95
CA GLY A 148 -15.19 8.91 2.60
C GLY A 148 -15.05 7.90 3.74
N ASN A 149 -14.00 7.08 3.74
CA ASN A 149 -13.73 6.06 4.74
C ASN A 149 -12.64 6.50 5.74
N THR A 150 -12.60 5.86 6.89
CA THR A 150 -11.50 6.06 7.85
C THR A 150 -10.26 5.33 7.37
N ILE A 151 -9.15 6.03 7.24
CA ILE A 151 -7.86 5.45 6.91
C ILE A 151 -7.20 4.98 8.21
N ASP A 152 -6.98 3.67 8.36
CA ASP A 152 -6.38 3.10 9.57
C ASP A 152 -4.87 3.28 9.60
N LEU A 153 -4.22 3.24 8.42
CA LEU A 153 -2.79 3.44 8.30
C LEU A 153 -2.43 4.21 7.03
N LEU A 154 -1.73 5.32 7.19
CA LEU A 154 -1.11 6.07 6.11
C LEU A 154 0.40 5.77 6.08
N ILE A 155 0.90 5.25 4.96
CA ILE A 155 2.30 5.00 4.72
C ILE A 155 2.83 5.99 3.70
N ILE A 156 3.85 6.76 4.08
CA ILE A 156 4.52 7.70 3.18
C ILE A 156 5.87 7.09 2.80
N ASP A 157 5.97 6.63 1.57
CA ASP A 157 7.18 6.02 1.04
C ASP A 157 8.06 7.09 0.37
N GLU A 158 9.39 6.95 0.53
CA GLU A 158 10.37 7.86 -0.08
C GLU A 158 10.28 9.33 0.37
N THR A 159 10.24 9.58 1.69
CA THR A 159 10.11 10.93 2.29
C THR A 159 11.30 11.89 2.04
N HIS A 160 12.43 11.39 1.54
CA HIS A 160 13.70 12.15 1.44
C HIS A 160 13.85 12.95 0.13
N TYR A 161 12.80 13.11 -0.65
CA TYR A 161 12.85 13.85 -1.92
C TYR A 161 12.77 15.39 -1.76
N GLY A 162 13.77 16.00 -1.11
CA GLY A 162 14.18 17.42 -1.20
C GLY A 162 13.06 18.47 -1.15
N ALA A 163 13.15 19.50 -1.98
CA ALA A 163 12.21 20.64 -2.04
C ALA A 163 10.75 20.29 -2.36
N ARG A 164 10.46 19.05 -2.73
CA ARG A 164 9.09 18.53 -2.85
C ARG A 164 8.49 18.14 -1.49
N ALA A 165 9.33 18.01 -0.45
CA ALA A 165 8.87 17.64 0.90
C ALA A 165 7.90 18.67 1.51
N GLU A 166 8.04 19.95 1.20
CA GLU A 166 7.11 20.99 1.66
C GLU A 166 5.73 20.86 1.01
N LYS A 167 5.68 20.63 -0.31
CA LYS A 167 4.40 20.35 -1.00
C LYS A 167 3.79 19.04 -0.55
N TYR A 168 4.61 18.04 -0.27
CA TYR A 168 4.20 16.78 0.37
C TYR A 168 3.52 17.04 1.70
N GLY A 169 4.20 17.80 2.55
CA GLY A 169 3.71 18.12 3.88
C GLY A 169 2.38 18.86 3.85
N GLN A 170 2.15 19.74 2.88
CA GLN A 170 0.89 20.49 2.78
C GLN A 170 -0.27 19.59 2.33
N VAL A 171 -0.08 18.82 1.25
CA VAL A 171 -1.11 17.89 0.74
C VAL A 171 -1.44 16.83 1.80
N LEU A 172 -0.42 16.31 2.51
CA LEU A 172 -0.64 15.33 3.57
C LEU A 172 -1.27 15.93 4.81
N LYS A 173 -0.95 17.18 5.17
CA LYS A 173 -1.65 17.88 6.27
C LYS A 173 -3.14 18.02 5.98
N ASP A 174 -3.50 18.36 4.76
CA ASP A 174 -4.91 18.50 4.37
C ASP A 174 -5.65 17.16 4.44
N ILE A 175 -4.97 16.06 4.15
CA ILE A 175 -5.51 14.69 4.27
C ILE A 175 -5.55 14.25 5.74
N ILE A 176 -4.46 14.44 6.49
CA ILE A 176 -4.30 14.00 7.88
C ILE A 176 -5.27 14.77 8.81
N ILE A 177 -5.40 16.08 8.62
CA ILE A 177 -6.26 16.92 9.46
C ILE A 177 -7.74 16.62 9.25
N GLN A 178 -8.12 16.14 8.07
CA GLN A 178 -9.52 15.89 7.74
C GLN A 178 -10.01 14.48 8.10
N LYS A 179 -9.13 13.48 8.31
CA LYS A 179 -9.54 12.06 8.28
C LYS A 179 -8.81 11.09 9.22
N ILE A 180 -7.88 11.54 10.06
CA ILE A 180 -7.21 10.68 11.05
C ILE A 180 -7.57 11.09 12.48
#